data_3a3d95d2cf4ddb830711232942aa2fdf
#
_entry.id   3a3d95d2cf4ddb830711232942aa2fdf
#
_cell.length_a   1.000
_cell.length_b   1.000
_cell.length_c   1.000
_cell.angle_alpha   90.00
_cell.angle_beta   90.00
_cell.angle_gamma   90.00
#
_symmetry.space_group_name_H-M   'P 1'
#
loop_
_entity.id
_entity.type
_entity.pdbx_description
1 polymer ?
#
loop_
_entity_poly.entity_id
_entity_poly.type
_entity_poly.pdbx_seq_one_letter_code
_entity_poly.pdbx_strand_id
1 'polypeptide(L)'
;MPAQATLGERGQRKPQDGSGASTKKKPKSRKLPLWTKLVTAFGVLLLLVGGGGLVSVKYFLNQLTSNIQTTSSVLDSAGLGNKAVASGKMPDGAMNILMLGLDTRTGWEEKGELSRSDTMMILHITASHDQAYMISIPRDTIVEVPADESLGFRGSTEKINGAYANGSRDGRGWQGGAKLATATVNKLTGIEFDGVVVIDFNGFKGILEAMGGVYMCVDKRMWSSHYIVVDGKVKYAEGADPKSPPKNALWFEKGCRNMKPWEALEFSRLRHSANGDYDRQRHQQQLLRAMMKKATSAGIISNPTKVSKILAAAGTSLKMDTHGVPVTDFIFGMKGLAAGDLIPIKTNGGTFASVQGGEGVNEATQQLFKATAEDKLPAFLGRHPEMLISDPATS
;
A
#
# COMPACT_ATOMS: atom_id res chain seq x y z
N MET A 1 45.69 2.96 -68.48
CA MET A 1 46.93 3.29 -69.30
C MET A 1 47.94 3.77 -68.30
N PRO A 2 49.17 3.47 -68.66
CA PRO A 2 50.05 2.52 -67.95
C PRO A 2 51.35 3.21 -67.51
N ALA A 3 52.16 2.50 -66.77
CA ALA A 3 53.58 2.19 -67.04
C ALA A 3 54.24 1.71 -65.77
N GLN A 4 54.62 0.47 -65.64
CA GLN A 4 55.79 -0.23 -66.03
C GLN A 4 57.08 0.51 -65.59
N ALA A 5 57.85 -0.11 -64.84
CA ALA A 5 58.89 -1.16 -64.88
C ALA A 5 60.19 -0.49 -64.34
N THR A 6 61.12 -1.13 -63.73
CA THR A 6 62.01 -2.27 -64.06
C THR A 6 62.90 -2.63 -62.90
N LEU A 7 63.06 -3.84 -62.59
CA LEU A 7 64.17 -4.78 -62.59
C LEU A 7 65.60 -4.24 -62.36
N GLY A 8 66.35 -4.85 -61.46
CA GLY A 8 67.75 -4.77 -61.27
C GLY A 8 68.30 -5.82 -60.30
N GLU A 9 69.01 -6.72 -60.81
CA GLU A 9 69.54 -8.03 -60.53
C GLU A 9 70.71 -8.07 -59.51
N ARG A 10 70.73 -9.24 -58.85
CA ARG A 10 71.93 -10.08 -58.53
C ARG A 10 72.95 -9.67 -57.45
N GLY A 11 73.11 -10.60 -56.56
CA GLY A 11 74.34 -10.76 -55.80
C GLY A 11 74.26 -11.92 -54.77
N GLN A 12 74.43 -13.15 -55.25
CA GLN A 12 74.71 -14.32 -54.42
C GLN A 12 75.99 -14.21 -53.68
N ARG A 13 76.07 -14.51 -52.39
CA ARG A 13 77.18 -15.18 -51.70
C ARG A 13 76.72 -16.07 -50.59
N LYS A 14 77.15 -17.30 -50.58
CA LYS A 14 76.97 -18.43 -49.66
C LYS A 14 77.95 -18.33 -48.47
N PRO A 15 77.95 -19.31 -47.57
CA PRO A 15 77.68 -19.07 -46.13
C PRO A 15 78.98 -19.21 -45.28
N GLN A 16 78.94 -18.71 -44.07
CA GLN A 16 79.91 -19.13 -43.02
C GLN A 16 79.14 -19.51 -41.72
N ASP A 17 79.42 -20.77 -41.31
CA ASP A 17 79.07 -21.32 -40.03
C ASP A 17 79.71 -20.51 -38.89
N GLY A 18 78.92 -20.22 -37.89
CA GLY A 18 79.36 -19.62 -36.66
C GLY A 18 78.37 -20.02 -35.52
N SER A 19 78.65 -21.14 -34.86
CA SER A 19 77.98 -21.58 -33.67
C SER A 19 78.17 -20.56 -32.53
N GLY A 20 77.11 -19.86 -32.20
CA GLY A 20 77.01 -18.99 -31.06
C GLY A 20 75.76 -19.30 -30.24
N ALA A 21 75.91 -20.05 -29.17
CA ALA A 21 74.81 -20.40 -28.19
C ALA A 21 74.31 -19.08 -27.57
N SER A 22 73.15 -18.58 -28.06
CA SER A 22 72.42 -17.47 -27.43
C SER A 22 71.56 -18.03 -26.30
N THR A 23 72.04 -17.91 -25.09
CA THR A 23 71.27 -18.11 -23.88
C THR A 23 70.15 -17.05 -23.79
N LYS A 24 68.90 -17.43 -24.15
CA LYS A 24 67.71 -16.61 -23.90
C LYS A 24 67.52 -16.40 -22.39
N LYS A 25 67.91 -15.24 -21.87
CA LYS A 25 67.56 -14.80 -20.53
C LYS A 25 66.03 -14.69 -20.43
N LYS A 26 65.37 -15.54 -19.59
CA LYS A 26 63.99 -15.40 -19.24
C LYS A 26 63.78 -14.01 -18.64
N PRO A 27 62.69 -13.27 -19.05
CA PRO A 27 62.38 -11.97 -18.46
C PRO A 27 62.15 -12.14 -16.98
N LYS A 28 62.88 -11.44 -16.12
CA LYS A 28 62.63 -11.36 -14.68
C LYS A 28 61.24 -10.79 -14.47
N SER A 29 60.32 -11.55 -13.88
CA SER A 29 59.01 -11.07 -13.44
C SER A 29 59.24 -9.90 -12.47
N ARG A 30 58.88 -8.68 -12.89
CA ARG A 30 58.86 -7.52 -12.01
C ARG A 30 57.83 -7.79 -10.93
N LYS A 31 58.29 -8.05 -9.69
CA LYS A 31 57.42 -8.15 -8.52
C LYS A 31 56.72 -6.81 -8.38
N LEU A 32 55.37 -6.80 -8.53
CA LEU A 32 54.52 -5.62 -8.27
C LEU A 32 54.84 -5.05 -6.87
N PRO A 33 55.03 -3.76 -6.72
CA PRO A 33 55.28 -3.16 -5.41
C PRO A 33 54.14 -3.46 -4.40
N LEU A 34 54.48 -3.58 -3.15
CA LEU A 34 53.55 -4.01 -2.09
C LEU A 34 52.26 -3.15 -2.02
N TRP A 35 52.40 -1.86 -2.30
CA TRP A 35 51.29 -0.93 -2.31
C TRP A 35 50.25 -1.20 -3.44
N THR A 36 50.66 -1.70 -4.60
CA THR A 36 49.72 -2.07 -5.68
C THR A 36 48.90 -3.30 -5.28
N LYS A 37 49.51 -4.25 -4.54
CA LYS A 37 48.79 -5.39 -4.00
C LYS A 37 47.79 -4.98 -2.92
N LEU A 38 48.15 -3.99 -2.10
CA LEU A 38 47.23 -3.42 -1.12
C LEU A 38 46.06 -2.68 -1.74
N VAL A 39 46.31 -1.87 -2.78
CA VAL A 39 45.25 -1.15 -3.53
C VAL A 39 44.32 -2.15 -4.25
N THR A 40 44.91 -3.20 -4.86
CA THR A 40 44.06 -4.25 -5.51
C THR A 40 43.24 -5.03 -4.50
N ALA A 41 43.84 -5.41 -3.37
CA ALA A 41 43.10 -6.07 -2.30
C ALA A 41 42.00 -5.22 -1.68
N PHE A 42 42.25 -3.92 -1.50
CA PHE A 42 41.26 -2.94 -1.04
C PHE A 42 40.14 -2.72 -2.08
N GLY A 43 40.49 -2.63 -3.37
CA GLY A 43 39.51 -2.54 -4.46
C GLY A 43 38.61 -3.77 -4.56
N VAL A 44 39.19 -4.98 -4.42
CA VAL A 44 38.42 -6.24 -4.34
C VAL A 44 37.56 -6.29 -3.10
N LEU A 45 38.04 -5.85 -1.94
CA LEU A 45 37.27 -5.76 -0.71
C LEU A 45 36.08 -4.80 -0.87
N LEU A 46 36.29 -3.63 -1.49
CA LEU A 46 35.20 -2.67 -1.78
C LEU A 46 34.17 -3.24 -2.77
N LEU A 47 34.61 -3.99 -3.78
CA LEU A 47 33.70 -4.68 -4.71
C LEU A 47 32.94 -5.81 -4.03
N LEU A 48 33.56 -6.56 -3.12
CA LEU A 48 32.88 -7.61 -2.33
C LEU A 48 31.89 -7.00 -1.32
N VAL A 49 32.27 -5.92 -0.65
CA VAL A 49 31.39 -5.20 0.28
C VAL A 49 30.27 -4.49 -0.48
N GLY A 50 30.57 -3.82 -1.59
CA GLY A 50 29.58 -3.14 -2.42
C GLY A 50 28.66 -4.12 -3.16
N GLY A 51 29.23 -5.14 -3.81
CA GLY A 51 28.46 -6.18 -4.51
C GLY A 51 27.68 -7.09 -3.56
N GLY A 52 28.31 -7.51 -2.46
CA GLY A 52 27.64 -8.29 -1.41
C GLY A 52 26.56 -7.50 -0.69
N GLY A 53 26.75 -6.20 -0.49
CA GLY A 53 25.76 -5.28 0.06
C GLY A 53 24.51 -5.19 -0.81
N LEU A 54 24.66 -5.02 -2.11
CA LEU A 54 23.53 -4.95 -3.05
C LEU A 54 22.76 -6.27 -3.15
N VAL A 55 23.46 -7.41 -3.17
CA VAL A 55 22.84 -8.74 -3.16
C VAL A 55 22.13 -8.99 -1.84
N SER A 56 22.74 -8.62 -0.72
CA SER A 56 22.13 -8.76 0.61
C SER A 56 20.90 -7.87 0.76
N VAL A 57 20.94 -6.65 0.23
CA VAL A 57 19.77 -5.74 0.22
C VAL A 57 18.64 -6.31 -0.65
N LYS A 58 18.93 -6.80 -1.86
CA LYS A 58 17.89 -7.43 -2.71
C LYS A 58 17.32 -8.70 -2.07
N TYR A 59 18.16 -9.56 -1.50
CA TYR A 59 17.72 -10.76 -0.78
C TYR A 59 16.84 -10.39 0.42
N PHE A 60 17.27 -9.41 1.20
CA PHE A 60 16.54 -8.89 2.34
C PHE A 60 15.21 -8.27 1.91
N LEU A 61 15.17 -7.44 0.84
CA LEU A 61 13.95 -6.86 0.30
C LEU A 61 12.97 -7.93 -0.21
N ASN A 62 13.44 -8.96 -0.91
CA ASN A 62 12.60 -10.08 -1.33
C ASN A 62 12.03 -10.86 -0.13
N GLN A 63 12.80 -11.04 0.93
CA GLN A 63 12.32 -11.67 2.17
C GLN A 63 11.29 -10.80 2.90
N LEU A 64 11.35 -9.45 2.76
CA LEU A 64 10.38 -8.51 3.32
C LEU A 64 8.98 -8.70 2.77
N THR A 65 8.87 -9.04 1.49
CA THR A 65 7.60 -9.13 0.75
C THR A 65 7.10 -10.56 0.58
N SER A 66 7.88 -11.57 0.97
CA SER A 66 7.53 -12.98 0.79
C SER A 66 6.23 -13.42 1.51
N ASN A 67 5.85 -12.70 2.55
CA ASN A 67 4.64 -12.98 3.33
C ASN A 67 3.41 -12.17 2.88
N ILE A 68 3.57 -11.25 1.92
CA ILE A 68 2.49 -10.43 1.38
C ILE A 68 2.09 -11.02 0.03
N GLN A 69 0.79 -11.14 -0.20
CA GLN A 69 0.30 -11.52 -1.53
C GLN A 69 0.31 -10.31 -2.45
N THR A 70 1.21 -10.30 -3.42
CA THR A 70 1.33 -9.24 -4.42
C THR A 70 0.92 -9.73 -5.79
N THR A 71 0.32 -8.85 -6.59
CA THR A 71 0.00 -9.06 -7.99
C THR A 71 0.17 -7.76 -8.77
N SER A 72 0.25 -7.84 -10.08
CA SER A 72 0.08 -6.71 -11.00
C SER A 72 -1.16 -6.87 -11.88
N SER A 73 -1.98 -7.88 -11.61
CA SER A 73 -3.04 -8.30 -12.54
C SER A 73 -4.42 -7.70 -12.26
N VAL A 74 -4.65 -7.13 -11.08
CA VAL A 74 -5.97 -6.57 -10.71
C VAL A 74 -6.27 -5.33 -11.55
N LEU A 75 -5.37 -4.35 -11.54
CA LEU A 75 -5.52 -3.12 -12.31
C LEU A 75 -5.42 -3.35 -13.81
N ASP A 76 -4.46 -4.15 -14.26
CA ASP A 76 -4.30 -4.49 -15.68
C ASP A 76 -5.55 -5.20 -16.25
N SER A 77 -6.07 -6.18 -15.51
CA SER A 77 -7.24 -6.95 -15.94
C SER A 77 -8.55 -6.16 -15.86
N ALA A 78 -8.60 -5.12 -15.04
CA ALA A 78 -9.73 -4.18 -14.98
C ALA A 78 -9.65 -3.09 -16.07
N GLY A 79 -8.53 -2.98 -16.80
CA GLY A 79 -8.28 -1.91 -17.77
C GLY A 79 -8.11 -0.54 -17.12
N LEU A 80 -7.81 -0.51 -15.82
CA LEU A 80 -7.75 0.71 -14.98
C LEU A 80 -6.33 1.09 -14.58
N GLY A 81 -5.33 0.29 -14.98
CA GLY A 81 -3.94 0.57 -14.67
C GLY A 81 -3.43 1.82 -15.40
N ASN A 82 -2.86 2.76 -14.67
CA ASN A 82 -2.20 3.92 -15.24
C ASN A 82 -0.99 3.45 -16.08
N LYS A 83 -1.01 3.68 -17.39
CA LYS A 83 0.03 3.22 -18.34
C LYS A 83 1.44 3.73 -17.98
N ALA A 84 1.55 4.80 -17.22
CA ALA A 84 2.83 5.36 -16.77
C ALA A 84 3.54 4.47 -15.72
N VAL A 85 2.80 3.64 -14.97
CA VAL A 85 3.33 2.79 -13.90
C VAL A 85 3.86 1.45 -14.43
N ALA A 86 3.45 1.02 -15.62
CA ALA A 86 3.88 -0.24 -16.26
C ALA A 86 5.43 -0.39 -16.40
N SER A 87 6.20 0.64 -16.05
CA SER A 87 7.68 0.61 -16.04
C SER A 87 8.29 0.12 -14.72
N GLY A 88 7.50 -0.23 -13.69
CA GLY A 88 7.99 -0.63 -12.37
C GLY A 88 8.61 0.52 -11.56
N LYS A 89 8.30 1.78 -11.91
CA LYS A 89 8.73 2.97 -11.18
C LYS A 89 7.52 3.67 -10.57
N MET A 90 7.76 4.34 -9.44
CA MET A 90 6.74 5.24 -8.87
C MET A 90 6.34 6.30 -9.89
N PRO A 91 5.03 6.63 -10.00
CA PRO A 91 4.57 7.72 -10.85
C PRO A 91 5.17 9.06 -10.41
N ASP A 92 5.53 9.91 -11.36
CA ASP A 92 5.99 11.28 -11.10
C ASP A 92 4.82 12.25 -10.86
N GLY A 93 3.57 11.78 -11.00
CA GLY A 93 2.35 12.55 -10.85
C GLY A 93 1.57 12.23 -9.57
N ALA A 94 0.32 12.71 -9.51
CA ALA A 94 -0.60 12.33 -8.46
C ALA A 94 -0.87 10.83 -8.45
N MET A 95 -1.11 10.25 -7.27
CA MET A 95 -1.37 8.83 -7.10
C MET A 95 -2.68 8.59 -6.38
N ASN A 96 -3.43 7.61 -6.85
CA ASN A 96 -4.65 7.14 -6.19
C ASN A 96 -4.52 5.67 -5.79
N ILE A 97 -4.69 5.39 -4.51
CA ILE A 97 -4.63 4.05 -3.95
C ILE A 97 -6.00 3.69 -3.40
N LEU A 98 -6.60 2.61 -3.91
CA LEU A 98 -7.83 2.09 -3.35
C LEU A 98 -7.52 1.15 -2.19
N MET A 99 -8.05 1.46 -1.02
CA MET A 99 -7.91 0.66 0.19
C MET A 99 -9.24 -0.05 0.49
N LEU A 100 -9.21 -1.37 0.52
CA LEU A 100 -10.36 -2.23 0.79
C LEU A 100 -10.15 -2.98 2.12
N GLY A 101 -10.98 -2.66 3.11
CA GLY A 101 -11.03 -3.38 4.38
C GLY A 101 -12.11 -4.44 4.37
N LEU A 102 -11.73 -5.70 4.57
CA LEU A 102 -12.62 -6.83 4.52
C LEU A 102 -13.13 -7.21 5.93
N ASP A 103 -14.41 -7.51 6.04
CA ASP A 103 -14.99 -8.15 7.22
C ASP A 103 -14.87 -9.68 7.12
N THR A 104 -13.63 -10.15 6.93
CA THR A 104 -13.33 -11.58 6.88
C THR A 104 -13.04 -12.10 8.28
N ARG A 105 -13.67 -13.20 8.65
CA ARG A 105 -13.35 -13.94 9.88
C ARG A 105 -12.47 -15.14 9.56
N THR A 106 -11.69 -15.56 10.55
CA THR A 106 -10.82 -16.72 10.44
C THR A 106 -11.64 -17.95 9.98
N GLY A 107 -11.16 -18.63 8.92
CA GLY A 107 -11.79 -19.83 8.36
C GLY A 107 -12.97 -19.56 7.40
N TRP A 108 -13.31 -18.33 7.10
CA TRP A 108 -14.38 -18.02 6.12
C TRP A 108 -13.96 -18.40 4.70
N GLU A 109 -12.74 -18.07 4.29
CA GLU A 109 -12.24 -18.45 2.95
C GLU A 109 -12.24 -19.97 2.76
N GLU A 110 -11.86 -20.73 3.81
CA GLU A 110 -11.88 -22.21 3.80
C GLU A 110 -13.29 -22.79 3.69
N LYS A 111 -14.30 -22.08 4.17
CA LYS A 111 -15.71 -22.48 4.11
C LYS A 111 -16.42 -21.97 2.87
N GLY A 112 -15.72 -21.24 1.98
CA GLY A 112 -16.33 -20.59 0.82
C GLY A 112 -17.28 -19.45 1.16
N GLU A 113 -17.20 -18.90 2.39
CA GLU A 113 -17.99 -17.74 2.79
C GLU A 113 -17.42 -16.47 2.13
N LEU A 114 -18.32 -15.65 1.61
CA LEU A 114 -17.95 -14.45 0.87
C LEU A 114 -17.72 -13.26 1.81
N SER A 115 -16.56 -12.66 1.70
CA SER A 115 -16.23 -11.41 2.40
C SER A 115 -16.75 -10.20 1.64
N ARG A 116 -17.22 -9.19 2.38
CA ARG A 116 -17.58 -7.89 1.82
C ARG A 116 -16.51 -6.85 2.17
N SER A 117 -16.33 -5.86 1.30
CA SER A 117 -15.48 -4.72 1.62
C SER A 117 -16.29 -3.67 2.41
N ASP A 118 -16.32 -3.84 3.72
CA ASP A 118 -17.05 -2.95 4.63
C ASP A 118 -16.36 -1.60 4.87
N THR A 119 -15.10 -1.49 4.45
CA THR A 119 -14.34 -0.24 4.40
C THR A 119 -13.80 -0.05 3.00
N MET A 120 -14.14 1.08 2.38
CA MET A 120 -13.56 1.53 1.12
C MET A 120 -13.06 2.95 1.30
N MET A 121 -11.80 3.15 0.97
CA MET A 121 -11.15 4.44 1.11
C MET A 121 -10.22 4.68 -0.06
N ILE A 122 -10.27 5.89 -0.62
CA ILE A 122 -9.31 6.35 -1.61
C ILE A 122 -8.27 7.17 -0.86
N LEU A 123 -7.00 6.80 -1.01
CA LEU A 123 -5.87 7.61 -0.62
C LEU A 123 -5.37 8.32 -1.87
N HIS A 124 -5.63 9.62 -1.97
CA HIS A 124 -5.13 10.48 -3.03
C HIS A 124 -3.88 11.21 -2.56
N ILE A 125 -2.77 11.02 -3.23
CA ILE A 125 -1.50 11.69 -3.00
C ILE A 125 -1.30 12.69 -4.13
N THR A 126 -1.09 13.95 -3.79
CA THR A 126 -0.89 15.03 -4.79
C THR A 126 0.37 14.80 -5.61
N ALA A 127 0.45 15.40 -6.80
CA ALA A 127 1.63 15.31 -7.66
C ALA A 127 2.91 15.87 -7.00
N SER A 128 2.79 16.78 -6.04
CA SER A 128 3.92 17.27 -5.24
C SER A 128 4.40 16.28 -4.17
N HIS A 129 3.62 15.23 -3.89
CA HIS A 129 3.87 14.22 -2.86
C HIS A 129 4.07 14.78 -1.44
N ASP A 130 3.54 15.96 -1.16
CA ASP A 130 3.61 16.64 0.14
C ASP A 130 2.30 16.55 0.94
N GLN A 131 1.20 16.17 0.28
CA GLN A 131 -0.12 16.00 0.91
C GLN A 131 -0.78 14.72 0.42
N ALA A 132 -1.57 14.12 1.30
CA ALA A 132 -2.42 12.99 0.97
C ALA A 132 -3.82 13.16 1.59
N TYR A 133 -4.84 12.78 0.86
CA TYR A 133 -6.23 12.92 1.24
C TYR A 133 -6.88 11.55 1.39
N MET A 134 -7.58 11.34 2.50
CA MET A 134 -8.35 10.12 2.76
C MET A 134 -9.82 10.37 2.50
N ILE A 135 -10.38 9.74 1.47
CA ILE A 135 -11.76 9.86 1.06
C ILE A 135 -12.45 8.52 1.28
N SER A 136 -13.33 8.43 2.28
CA SER A 136 -14.10 7.21 2.53
C SER A 136 -15.35 7.17 1.65
N ILE A 137 -15.62 5.99 1.08
CA ILE A 137 -16.87 5.72 0.35
C ILE A 137 -17.79 4.94 1.29
N PRO A 138 -19.03 5.41 1.55
CA PRO A 138 -19.97 4.70 2.38
C PRO A 138 -20.30 3.33 1.80
N ARG A 139 -20.21 2.28 2.60
CA ARG A 139 -20.38 0.88 2.15
C ARG A 139 -21.79 0.56 1.63
N ASP A 140 -22.78 1.33 2.07
CA ASP A 140 -24.19 1.17 1.70
C ASP A 140 -24.58 2.04 0.47
N THR A 141 -23.60 2.67 -0.21
CA THR A 141 -23.82 3.45 -1.44
C THR A 141 -24.37 2.53 -2.53
N ILE A 142 -25.54 2.91 -3.08
CA ILE A 142 -26.16 2.21 -4.20
C ILE A 142 -25.42 2.60 -5.48
N VAL A 143 -24.90 1.61 -6.17
CA VAL A 143 -24.08 1.79 -7.38
C VAL A 143 -24.46 0.75 -8.44
N GLU A 144 -24.15 1.08 -9.66
CA GLU A 144 -24.11 0.10 -10.74
C GLU A 144 -22.74 -0.61 -10.71
N VAL A 145 -22.75 -1.90 -10.36
CA VAL A 145 -21.59 -2.77 -10.45
C VAL A 145 -21.46 -3.22 -11.91
N PRO A 146 -20.36 -2.92 -12.61
CA PRO A 146 -20.23 -3.23 -14.04
C PRO A 146 -20.19 -4.73 -14.29
N ALA A 147 -20.68 -5.15 -15.47
CA ALA A 147 -20.48 -6.50 -15.93
C ALA A 147 -19.00 -6.78 -16.20
N ASP A 148 -18.55 -8.02 -15.93
CA ASP A 148 -17.20 -8.48 -16.22
C ASP A 148 -17.26 -9.93 -16.72
N GLU A 149 -17.00 -10.12 -18.01
CA GLU A 149 -17.07 -11.43 -18.66
C GLU A 149 -16.02 -12.40 -18.10
N SER A 150 -14.83 -11.90 -17.75
CA SER A 150 -13.76 -12.74 -17.19
C SER A 150 -14.11 -13.29 -15.81
N LEU A 151 -14.98 -12.59 -15.10
CA LEU A 151 -15.55 -13.01 -13.81
C LEU A 151 -16.93 -13.68 -13.98
N GLY A 152 -17.44 -13.85 -15.21
CA GLY A 152 -18.79 -14.37 -15.45
C GLY A 152 -19.89 -13.55 -14.76
N PHE A 153 -19.63 -12.29 -14.45
CA PHE A 153 -20.54 -11.40 -13.74
C PHE A 153 -21.31 -10.52 -14.72
N ARG A 154 -22.64 -10.56 -14.64
CA ARG A 154 -23.52 -9.87 -15.62
C ARG A 154 -23.80 -8.39 -15.28
N GLY A 155 -23.27 -7.90 -14.17
CA GLY A 155 -23.61 -6.58 -13.64
C GLY A 155 -24.82 -6.62 -12.72
N SER A 156 -24.90 -5.62 -11.82
CA SER A 156 -26.02 -5.44 -10.89
C SER A 156 -26.12 -4.00 -10.42
N THR A 157 -27.27 -3.62 -9.84
CA THR A 157 -27.40 -2.40 -9.05
C THR A 157 -27.59 -2.80 -7.61
N GLU A 158 -26.61 -2.49 -6.77
CA GLU A 158 -26.61 -2.90 -5.36
C GLU A 158 -25.72 -2.01 -4.50
N LYS A 159 -25.61 -2.33 -3.21
CA LYS A 159 -24.65 -1.66 -2.31
C LYS A 159 -23.23 -1.95 -2.73
N ILE A 160 -22.39 -0.92 -2.75
CA ILE A 160 -21.02 -0.99 -3.26
C ILE A 160 -20.16 -2.05 -2.55
N ASN A 161 -20.41 -2.33 -1.27
CA ASN A 161 -19.67 -3.36 -0.52
C ASN A 161 -19.89 -4.79 -1.05
N GLY A 162 -20.94 -5.01 -1.83
CA GLY A 162 -21.22 -6.29 -2.50
C GLY A 162 -20.31 -6.57 -3.70
N ALA A 163 -19.74 -5.54 -4.32
CA ALA A 163 -18.89 -5.69 -5.50
C ALA A 163 -17.70 -6.63 -5.24
N TYR A 164 -17.02 -6.48 -4.11
CA TYR A 164 -15.92 -7.37 -3.74
C TYR A 164 -16.39 -8.83 -3.61
N ALA A 165 -17.49 -9.06 -2.89
CA ALA A 165 -18.06 -10.41 -2.71
C ALA A 165 -18.43 -11.06 -4.03
N ASN A 166 -19.05 -10.29 -4.95
CA ASN A 166 -19.41 -10.79 -6.28
C ASN A 166 -18.19 -11.16 -7.12
N GLY A 167 -17.14 -10.33 -7.08
CA GLY A 167 -15.90 -10.59 -7.81
C GLY A 167 -15.11 -11.79 -7.28
N SER A 168 -15.19 -12.08 -5.97
CA SER A 168 -14.44 -13.16 -5.33
C SER A 168 -15.11 -14.55 -5.40
N ARG A 169 -16.34 -14.65 -5.92
CA ARG A 169 -17.09 -15.91 -6.04
C ARG A 169 -16.35 -16.95 -6.89
N ASP A 170 -16.77 -18.20 -6.75
CA ASP A 170 -16.38 -19.33 -7.58
C ASP A 170 -14.86 -19.55 -7.65
N GLY A 171 -14.16 -19.32 -6.53
CA GLY A 171 -12.72 -19.55 -6.43
C GLY A 171 -11.83 -18.45 -7.04
N ARG A 172 -12.41 -17.31 -7.48
CA ARG A 172 -11.62 -16.19 -8.05
C ARG A 172 -10.84 -15.40 -7.00
N GLY A 173 -11.15 -15.64 -5.72
CA GLY A 173 -10.41 -15.14 -4.59
C GLY A 173 -10.32 -13.63 -4.52
N TRP A 174 -9.29 -13.15 -3.85
CA TRP A 174 -9.12 -11.72 -3.60
C TRP A 174 -8.86 -10.89 -4.87
N GLN A 175 -8.20 -11.48 -5.88
CA GLN A 175 -7.94 -10.77 -7.15
C GLN A 175 -9.24 -10.43 -7.87
N GLY A 176 -10.13 -11.40 -8.01
CA GLY A 176 -11.44 -11.17 -8.62
C GLY A 176 -12.28 -10.17 -7.82
N GLY A 177 -12.26 -10.28 -6.48
CA GLY A 177 -12.94 -9.34 -5.58
C GLY A 177 -12.41 -7.92 -5.71
N ALA A 178 -11.10 -7.75 -5.66
CA ALA A 178 -10.44 -6.45 -5.82
C ALA A 178 -10.68 -5.85 -7.20
N LYS A 179 -10.62 -6.68 -8.27
CA LYS A 179 -10.89 -6.25 -9.64
C LYS A 179 -12.28 -5.62 -9.78
N LEU A 180 -13.33 -6.36 -9.38
CA LEU A 180 -14.70 -5.88 -9.52
C LEU A 180 -14.99 -4.67 -8.62
N ALA A 181 -14.46 -4.67 -7.39
CA ALA A 181 -14.58 -3.53 -6.49
C ALA A 181 -13.90 -2.27 -7.07
N THR A 182 -12.69 -2.41 -7.63
CA THR A 182 -11.95 -1.30 -8.24
C THR A 182 -12.68 -0.75 -9.46
N ALA A 183 -13.17 -1.62 -10.36
CA ALA A 183 -13.95 -1.22 -11.52
C ALA A 183 -15.25 -0.49 -11.10
N THR A 184 -15.89 -0.95 -10.02
CA THR A 184 -17.10 -0.32 -9.47
C THR A 184 -16.81 1.07 -8.90
N VAL A 185 -15.72 1.21 -8.12
CA VAL A 185 -15.31 2.51 -7.56
C VAL A 185 -14.89 3.47 -8.68
N ASN A 186 -14.13 3.00 -9.68
CA ASN A 186 -13.78 3.82 -10.84
C ASN A 186 -15.03 4.31 -11.59
N LYS A 187 -16.00 3.43 -11.83
CA LYS A 187 -17.28 3.81 -12.49
C LYS A 187 -18.05 4.87 -11.71
N LEU A 188 -18.05 4.77 -10.37
CA LEU A 188 -18.72 5.74 -9.49
C LEU A 188 -18.01 7.09 -9.47
N THR A 189 -16.67 7.10 -9.47
CA THR A 189 -15.87 8.29 -9.13
C THR A 189 -15.14 8.90 -10.32
N GLY A 190 -14.90 8.13 -11.38
CA GLY A 190 -14.04 8.52 -12.51
C GLY A 190 -12.55 8.52 -12.16
N ILE A 191 -12.15 8.02 -10.98
CA ILE A 191 -10.76 8.01 -10.50
C ILE A 191 -10.05 6.76 -11.01
N GLU A 192 -8.92 6.93 -11.70
CA GLU A 192 -7.99 5.86 -12.03
C GLU A 192 -7.08 5.55 -10.84
N PHE A 193 -6.70 4.27 -10.67
CA PHE A 193 -5.92 3.83 -9.52
C PHE A 193 -4.52 3.36 -9.92
N ASP A 194 -3.53 3.75 -9.11
CA ASP A 194 -2.12 3.36 -9.22
C ASP A 194 -1.79 2.17 -8.32
N GLY A 195 -2.67 1.85 -7.39
CA GLY A 195 -2.54 0.71 -6.49
C GLY A 195 -3.84 0.32 -5.82
N VAL A 196 -3.92 -0.96 -5.42
CA VAL A 196 -5.02 -1.49 -4.62
C VAL A 196 -4.44 -2.21 -3.42
N VAL A 197 -4.96 -1.90 -2.25
CA VAL A 197 -4.59 -2.54 -0.98
C VAL A 197 -5.82 -3.21 -0.39
N VAL A 198 -5.74 -4.49 -0.13
CA VAL A 198 -6.78 -5.28 0.51
C VAL A 198 -6.25 -5.79 1.84
N ILE A 199 -6.98 -5.55 2.92
CA ILE A 199 -6.59 -5.99 4.25
C ILE A 199 -7.81 -6.46 5.05
N ASP A 200 -7.66 -7.54 5.79
CA ASP A 200 -8.66 -8.01 6.74
C ASP A 200 -8.34 -7.59 8.18
N PHE A 201 -9.23 -7.90 9.12
CA PHE A 201 -9.05 -7.55 10.53
C PHE A 201 -7.81 -8.17 11.17
N ASN A 202 -7.42 -9.38 10.77
CA ASN A 202 -6.25 -10.06 11.34
C ASN A 202 -4.95 -9.36 10.91
N GLY A 203 -4.85 -8.98 9.64
CA GLY A 203 -3.72 -8.22 9.13
C GLY A 203 -3.59 -6.86 9.80
N PHE A 204 -4.74 -6.17 9.94
CA PHE A 204 -4.76 -4.86 10.58
C PHE A 204 -4.38 -4.94 12.08
N LYS A 205 -4.89 -5.95 12.79
CA LYS A 205 -4.52 -6.25 14.17
C LYS A 205 -3.03 -6.55 14.31
N GLY A 206 -2.48 -7.39 13.42
CA GLY A 206 -1.05 -7.70 13.39
C GLY A 206 -0.18 -6.46 13.22
N ILE A 207 -0.54 -5.56 12.30
CA ILE A 207 0.15 -4.27 12.14
C ILE A 207 0.13 -3.45 13.44
N LEU A 208 -1.03 -3.30 14.06
CA LEU A 208 -1.16 -2.55 15.31
C LEU A 208 -0.37 -3.17 16.46
N GLU A 209 -0.33 -4.51 16.55
CA GLU A 209 0.47 -5.24 17.54
C GLU A 209 1.97 -5.03 17.32
N ALA A 210 2.45 -5.10 16.08
CA ALA A 210 3.85 -4.82 15.73
C ALA A 210 4.23 -3.36 16.02
N MET A 211 3.28 -2.43 15.89
CA MET A 211 3.46 -1.02 16.27
C MET A 211 3.36 -0.78 17.79
N GLY A 212 2.79 -1.70 18.58
CA GLY A 212 2.56 -1.53 20.02
C GLY A 212 1.43 -0.53 20.35
N GLY A 213 0.37 -0.49 19.53
CA GLY A 213 -0.77 0.43 19.70
C GLY A 213 -0.50 1.84 19.17
N VAL A 214 -1.46 2.74 19.34
CA VAL A 214 -1.44 4.11 18.78
C VAL A 214 -2.09 5.11 19.74
N TYR A 215 -1.77 6.40 19.59
CA TYR A 215 -2.42 7.48 20.33
C TYR A 215 -3.67 7.93 19.57
N MET A 216 -4.86 7.81 20.19
CA MET A 216 -6.14 8.18 19.63
C MET A 216 -7.01 8.94 20.63
N CYS A 217 -7.97 9.69 20.09
CA CYS A 217 -8.96 10.45 20.87
C CYS A 217 -10.36 9.88 20.69
N VAL A 218 -11.02 9.62 21.79
CA VAL A 218 -12.45 9.31 21.83
C VAL A 218 -13.19 10.63 21.96
N ASP A 219 -13.97 10.99 20.95
CA ASP A 219 -14.72 12.24 20.90
C ASP A 219 -15.99 12.22 21.76
N LYS A 220 -16.62 11.07 21.86
CA LYS A 220 -17.80 10.82 22.69
C LYS A 220 -17.78 9.43 23.30
N ARG A 221 -18.40 9.29 24.47
CA ARG A 221 -18.51 8.02 25.16
C ARG A 221 -19.26 6.99 24.32
N MET A 222 -18.65 5.82 24.10
CA MET A 222 -19.20 4.72 23.31
C MET A 222 -18.92 3.38 23.99
N TRP A 223 -19.81 2.39 23.83
CA TRP A 223 -19.54 1.02 24.32
C TRP A 223 -18.98 0.15 23.21
N SER A 224 -18.22 -0.87 23.63
CA SER A 224 -17.69 -1.87 22.73
C SER A 224 -18.78 -2.80 22.22
N SER A 225 -18.74 -3.12 20.92
CA SER A 225 -19.62 -4.11 20.31
C SER A 225 -19.20 -5.55 20.59
N HIS A 226 -17.91 -5.77 20.89
CA HIS A 226 -17.32 -7.11 20.96
C HIS A 226 -16.63 -7.41 22.28
N TYR A 227 -16.54 -6.45 23.21
CA TYR A 227 -15.86 -6.65 24.49
C TYR A 227 -16.73 -6.20 25.67
N ILE A 228 -16.68 -7.01 26.73
CA ILE A 228 -17.36 -6.78 28.00
C ILE A 228 -16.38 -6.89 29.17
N VAL A 229 -16.77 -6.41 30.33
CA VAL A 229 -15.99 -6.53 31.57
C VAL A 229 -16.63 -7.61 32.45
N VAL A 230 -15.86 -8.67 32.75
CA VAL A 230 -16.26 -9.77 33.64
C VAL A 230 -15.20 -9.91 34.71
N ASP A 231 -15.56 -9.78 35.96
CA ASP A 231 -14.66 -9.85 37.14
C ASP A 231 -13.45 -8.89 36.98
N GLY A 232 -13.71 -7.64 36.51
CA GLY A 232 -12.70 -6.63 36.30
C GLY A 232 -11.76 -6.90 35.09
N LYS A 233 -11.99 -7.95 34.31
CA LYS A 233 -11.20 -8.32 33.14
C LYS A 233 -11.99 -8.09 31.87
N VAL A 234 -11.32 -7.55 30.86
CA VAL A 234 -11.90 -7.41 29.51
C VAL A 234 -11.92 -8.78 28.84
N LYS A 235 -13.08 -9.20 28.38
CA LYS A 235 -13.30 -10.44 27.64
C LYS A 235 -14.00 -10.17 26.33
N TYR A 236 -13.70 -10.97 25.31
CA TYR A 236 -14.43 -10.96 24.05
C TYR A 236 -15.82 -11.57 24.28
N ALA A 237 -16.84 -10.91 23.75
CA ALA A 237 -18.23 -11.39 23.83
C ALA A 237 -18.83 -11.40 22.42
N GLU A 238 -19.23 -12.57 21.97
CA GLU A 238 -19.96 -12.73 20.72
C GLU A 238 -21.45 -12.40 20.92
N GLY A 239 -22.05 -11.65 19.99
CA GLY A 239 -23.50 -11.50 19.91
C GLY A 239 -24.12 -10.47 20.86
N ALA A 240 -23.39 -9.46 21.33
CA ALA A 240 -24.00 -8.31 22.00
C ALA A 240 -25.02 -7.62 21.09
N ASP A 241 -26.19 -7.26 21.63
CA ASP A 241 -27.20 -6.49 20.89
C ASP A 241 -26.58 -5.14 20.45
N PRO A 242 -26.54 -4.85 19.14
CA PRO A 242 -25.96 -3.60 18.66
C PRO A 242 -26.79 -2.36 19.03
N LYS A 243 -28.00 -2.52 19.58
CA LYS A 243 -28.90 -1.41 19.88
C LYS A 243 -28.81 -0.94 21.33
N SER A 244 -28.33 -1.76 22.24
CA SER A 244 -28.26 -1.41 23.66
C SER A 244 -27.00 -1.97 24.33
N PRO A 245 -26.35 -1.19 25.23
CA PRO A 245 -25.17 -1.68 25.93
C PRO A 245 -25.56 -2.78 26.93
N PRO A 246 -24.82 -3.90 26.97
CA PRO A 246 -25.02 -4.90 28.04
C PRO A 246 -24.65 -4.31 29.41
N LYS A 247 -25.17 -4.90 30.50
CA LYS A 247 -24.92 -4.43 31.88
C LYS A 247 -23.44 -4.32 32.23
N ASN A 248 -22.63 -5.16 31.65
CA ASN A 248 -21.16 -5.20 31.81
C ASN A 248 -20.42 -4.68 30.59
N ALA A 249 -20.99 -3.72 29.84
CA ALA A 249 -20.37 -3.13 28.67
C ALA A 249 -19.01 -2.54 29.00
N LEU A 250 -18.05 -2.78 28.12
CA LEU A 250 -16.79 -2.03 28.11
C LEU A 250 -17.03 -0.67 27.45
N TRP A 251 -16.69 0.40 28.16
CA TRP A 251 -16.89 1.77 27.67
C TRP A 251 -15.57 2.41 27.23
N PHE A 252 -15.62 3.07 26.12
CA PHE A 252 -14.60 4.01 25.67
C PHE A 252 -15.01 5.41 26.17
N GLU A 253 -14.34 5.88 27.21
CA GLU A 253 -14.59 7.21 27.78
C GLU A 253 -13.97 8.30 26.91
N LYS A 254 -14.61 9.49 26.85
CA LYS A 254 -14.11 10.66 26.12
C LYS A 254 -12.70 11.04 26.57
N GLY A 255 -11.84 11.40 25.64
CA GLY A 255 -10.46 11.84 25.89
C GLY A 255 -9.44 11.15 25.01
N CYS A 256 -8.23 11.67 25.03
CA CYS A 256 -7.11 11.20 24.20
C CYS A 256 -6.15 10.35 25.04
N ARG A 257 -5.73 9.19 24.49
CA ARG A 257 -4.82 8.26 25.18
C ARG A 257 -4.09 7.33 24.24
N ASN A 258 -3.03 6.72 24.71
CA ASN A 258 -2.45 5.58 24.04
C ASN A 258 -3.39 4.40 24.17
N MET A 259 -3.90 3.93 23.03
CA MET A 259 -4.74 2.76 22.94
C MET A 259 -3.91 1.52 22.66
N LYS A 260 -4.21 0.42 23.33
CA LYS A 260 -3.67 -0.90 22.98
C LYS A 260 -4.15 -1.30 21.57
N PRO A 261 -3.46 -2.22 20.89
CA PRO A 261 -3.83 -2.65 19.54
C PRO A 261 -5.29 -3.02 19.38
N TRP A 262 -5.81 -3.85 20.26
CA TRP A 262 -7.21 -4.29 20.24
C TRP A 262 -8.19 -3.15 20.56
N GLU A 263 -7.83 -2.21 21.45
CA GLU A 263 -8.66 -1.04 21.77
C GLU A 263 -8.83 -0.11 20.58
N ALA A 264 -7.72 0.20 19.90
CA ALA A 264 -7.71 1.06 18.71
C ALA A 264 -8.52 0.43 17.57
N LEU A 265 -8.35 -0.88 17.33
CA LEU A 265 -9.10 -1.61 16.33
C LEU A 265 -10.59 -1.67 16.67
N GLU A 266 -10.96 -1.98 17.93
CA GLU A 266 -12.35 -2.03 18.36
C GLU A 266 -13.01 -0.66 18.23
N PHE A 267 -12.37 0.41 18.72
CA PHE A 267 -12.89 1.77 18.62
C PHE A 267 -13.15 2.18 17.17
N SER A 268 -12.27 1.81 16.24
CA SER A 268 -12.45 2.11 14.81
C SER A 268 -13.61 1.36 14.14
N ARG A 269 -14.23 0.38 14.82
CA ARG A 269 -15.35 -0.43 14.32
C ARG A 269 -16.70 0.00 14.85
N LEU A 270 -16.72 0.84 15.90
CA LEU A 270 -17.95 1.21 16.59
C LEU A 270 -18.90 2.04 15.72
N ARG A 271 -20.19 1.71 15.78
CA ARG A 271 -21.27 2.36 15.01
C ARG A 271 -22.42 2.86 15.91
N HIS A 272 -22.27 2.78 17.24
CA HIS A 272 -23.32 3.11 18.22
C HIS A 272 -23.46 4.61 18.47
N SER A 273 -23.46 5.40 17.39
CA SER A 273 -23.59 6.84 17.44
C SER A 273 -24.72 7.31 16.52
N ALA A 274 -25.17 8.55 16.69
CA ALA A 274 -26.24 9.11 15.88
C ALA A 274 -25.90 9.11 14.37
N ASN A 275 -24.61 9.24 14.02
CA ASN A 275 -24.15 9.25 12.62
C ASN A 275 -23.74 7.86 12.10
N GLY A 276 -23.85 6.80 12.94
CA GLY A 276 -23.67 5.40 12.54
C GLY A 276 -22.34 5.14 11.77
N ASP A 277 -22.48 4.82 10.51
CA ASP A 277 -21.35 4.47 9.63
C ASP A 277 -20.38 5.61 9.38
N TYR A 278 -20.82 6.86 9.36
CA TYR A 278 -19.96 8.03 9.18
C TYR A 278 -19.00 8.27 10.36
N ASP A 279 -19.47 8.05 11.58
CA ASP A 279 -18.58 8.09 12.75
C ASP A 279 -17.55 6.96 12.70
N ARG A 280 -17.94 5.76 12.22
CA ARG A 280 -17.00 4.66 11.99
C ARG A 280 -15.94 5.04 10.96
N GLN A 281 -16.32 5.59 9.82
CA GLN A 281 -15.38 6.05 8.78
C GLN A 281 -14.41 7.09 9.35
N ARG A 282 -14.90 8.04 10.13
CA ARG A 282 -14.08 9.05 10.80
C ARG A 282 -13.08 8.41 11.79
N HIS A 283 -13.50 7.43 12.60
CA HIS A 283 -12.61 6.71 13.50
C HIS A 283 -11.57 5.88 12.74
N GLN A 284 -11.91 5.30 11.61
CA GLN A 284 -10.96 4.59 10.74
C GLN A 284 -9.91 5.54 10.15
N GLN A 285 -10.33 6.69 9.65
CA GLN A 285 -9.40 7.73 9.16
C GLN A 285 -8.49 8.24 10.28
N GLN A 286 -9.04 8.46 11.50
CA GLN A 286 -8.27 8.82 12.68
C GLN A 286 -7.23 7.75 13.03
N LEU A 287 -7.61 6.47 12.97
CA LEU A 287 -6.71 5.36 13.23
C LEU A 287 -5.56 5.32 12.22
N LEU A 288 -5.83 5.43 10.93
CA LEU A 288 -4.79 5.48 9.89
C LEU A 288 -3.84 6.66 10.10
N ARG A 289 -4.37 7.84 10.42
CA ARG A 289 -3.56 9.02 10.73
C ARG A 289 -2.68 8.81 11.98
N ALA A 290 -3.23 8.19 13.02
CA ALA A 290 -2.48 7.85 14.24
C ALA A 290 -1.37 6.82 13.98
N MET A 291 -1.63 5.83 13.11
CA MET A 291 -0.63 4.86 12.67
C MET A 291 0.49 5.54 11.87
N MET A 292 0.16 6.43 10.93
CA MET A 292 1.14 7.19 10.17
C MET A 292 2.00 8.07 11.09
N LYS A 293 1.37 8.79 12.05
CA LYS A 293 2.07 9.60 13.05
C LYS A 293 3.05 8.77 13.86
N LYS A 294 2.65 7.58 14.29
CA LYS A 294 3.53 6.66 15.01
C LYS A 294 4.63 6.09 14.11
N ALA A 295 4.30 5.71 12.88
CA ALA A 295 5.28 5.19 11.93
C ALA A 295 6.38 6.21 11.61
N THR A 296 6.02 7.48 11.47
CA THR A 296 6.94 8.59 11.23
C THR A 296 7.78 8.90 12.48
N SER A 297 7.12 9.16 13.62
CA SER A 297 7.78 9.58 14.86
C SER A 297 8.68 8.50 15.47
N ALA A 298 8.34 7.23 15.34
CA ALA A 298 9.14 6.11 15.80
C ALA A 298 10.23 5.68 14.79
N GLY A 299 10.39 6.41 13.68
CA GLY A 299 11.35 6.10 12.63
C GLY A 299 11.12 4.72 11.99
N ILE A 300 9.85 4.29 11.89
CA ILE A 300 9.50 3.01 11.27
C ILE A 300 9.70 3.11 9.76
N ILE A 301 9.15 4.13 9.13
CA ILE A 301 9.22 4.33 7.67
C ILE A 301 10.65 4.46 7.17
N SER A 302 11.54 5.04 7.99
CA SER A 302 12.96 5.22 7.63
C SER A 302 13.82 3.99 7.90
N ASN A 303 13.25 2.93 8.50
CA ASN A 303 14.00 1.74 8.89
C ASN A 303 13.44 0.48 8.21
N PRO A 304 14.13 -0.05 7.18
CA PRO A 304 13.67 -1.23 6.44
C PRO A 304 13.34 -2.43 7.32
N THR A 305 14.13 -2.68 8.39
CA THR A 305 13.89 -3.79 9.31
C THR A 305 12.59 -3.62 10.10
N LYS A 306 12.25 -2.38 10.50
CA LYS A 306 10.98 -2.12 11.20
C LYS A 306 9.79 -2.25 10.24
N VAL A 307 9.92 -1.73 9.02
CA VAL A 307 8.91 -1.91 7.95
C VAL A 307 8.66 -3.39 7.72
N SER A 308 9.74 -4.19 7.56
CA SER A 308 9.67 -5.64 7.42
C SER A 308 8.84 -6.31 8.52
N LYS A 309 9.13 -5.98 9.77
CA LYS A 309 8.41 -6.58 10.91
C LYS A 309 6.91 -6.28 10.85
N ILE A 310 6.54 -5.07 10.43
CA ILE A 310 5.12 -4.68 10.28
C ILE A 310 4.48 -5.45 9.13
N LEU A 311 5.14 -5.53 7.98
CA LEU A 311 4.65 -6.28 6.82
C LEU A 311 4.51 -7.77 7.14
N ALA A 312 5.51 -8.35 7.82
CA ALA A 312 5.45 -9.74 8.28
C ALA A 312 4.31 -9.99 9.28
N ALA A 313 4.02 -9.02 10.14
CA ALA A 313 2.91 -9.11 11.10
C ALA A 313 1.53 -9.03 10.41
N ALA A 314 1.42 -8.31 9.30
CA ALA A 314 0.21 -8.32 8.47
C ALA A 314 0.04 -9.67 7.75
N GLY A 315 1.15 -10.29 7.37
CA GLY A 315 1.19 -11.62 6.74
C GLY A 315 0.36 -11.69 5.46
N THR A 316 -0.23 -12.86 5.20
CA THR A 316 -1.09 -13.12 4.04
C THR A 316 -2.43 -12.37 4.06
N SER A 317 -2.76 -11.75 5.20
CA SER A 317 -3.94 -10.89 5.35
C SER A 317 -3.80 -9.53 4.66
N LEU A 318 -2.58 -9.12 4.30
CA LEU A 318 -2.31 -7.96 3.46
C LEU A 318 -2.06 -8.41 2.03
N LYS A 319 -2.87 -7.92 1.11
CA LYS A 319 -2.81 -8.23 -0.31
C LYS A 319 -2.72 -6.91 -1.07
N MET A 320 -1.84 -6.84 -2.06
CA MET A 320 -1.57 -5.59 -2.77
C MET A 320 -1.44 -5.81 -4.27
N ASP A 321 -2.03 -4.90 -5.03
CA ASP A 321 -1.64 -4.65 -6.41
C ASP A 321 -0.96 -3.28 -6.45
N THR A 322 0.30 -3.26 -6.79
CA THR A 322 1.12 -2.05 -6.92
C THR A 322 1.43 -1.74 -8.39
N HIS A 323 0.69 -2.34 -9.30
CA HIS A 323 0.84 -2.19 -10.75
C HIS A 323 2.29 -2.40 -11.23
N GLY A 324 2.97 -3.40 -10.65
CA GLY A 324 4.36 -3.75 -10.99
C GLY A 324 5.44 -2.93 -10.28
N VAL A 325 5.09 -1.91 -9.51
CA VAL A 325 6.05 -1.21 -8.63
C VAL A 325 6.44 -2.13 -7.48
N PRO A 326 7.72 -2.32 -7.16
CA PRO A 326 8.12 -3.07 -5.97
C PRO A 326 7.46 -2.50 -4.71
N VAL A 327 6.88 -3.36 -3.85
CA VAL A 327 6.16 -2.91 -2.63
C VAL A 327 7.03 -2.01 -1.75
N THR A 328 8.33 -2.29 -1.70
CA THR A 328 9.29 -1.46 -0.97
C THR A 328 9.37 -0.05 -1.54
N ASP A 329 9.45 0.09 -2.86
CA ASP A 329 9.53 1.39 -3.54
C ASP A 329 8.21 2.15 -3.39
N PHE A 330 7.08 1.42 -3.45
CA PHE A 330 5.75 1.96 -3.19
C PHE A 330 5.64 2.53 -1.76
N ILE A 331 6.09 1.78 -0.72
CA ILE A 331 6.08 2.25 0.67
C ILE A 331 7.09 3.38 0.90
N PHE A 332 8.30 3.25 0.36
CA PHE A 332 9.33 4.28 0.54
C PHE A 332 9.08 5.53 -0.30
N GLY A 333 8.33 5.44 -1.39
CA GLY A 333 7.87 6.59 -2.15
C GLY A 333 6.98 7.53 -1.33
N MET A 334 6.27 6.97 -0.34
CA MET A 334 5.42 7.75 0.59
C MET A 334 6.18 8.30 1.81
N LYS A 335 7.50 8.10 1.91
CA LYS A 335 8.30 8.54 3.10
C LYS A 335 8.31 10.05 3.33
N GLY A 336 8.02 10.84 2.29
CA GLY A 336 7.93 12.30 2.36
C GLY A 336 6.68 12.80 3.09
N LEU A 337 5.64 11.97 3.16
CA LEU A 337 4.40 12.32 3.84
C LEU A 337 4.56 12.25 5.35
N ALA A 338 4.35 13.37 6.03
CA ALA A 338 4.21 13.39 7.48
C ALA A 338 2.75 13.08 7.90
N ALA A 339 2.54 12.78 9.17
CA ALA A 339 1.18 12.49 9.65
C ALA A 339 0.23 13.70 9.55
N GLY A 340 0.78 14.92 9.57
CA GLY A 340 0.01 16.15 9.39
C GLY A 340 -0.50 16.35 7.96
N ASP A 341 0.15 15.70 7.01
CA ASP A 341 -0.14 15.81 5.58
C ASP A 341 -1.23 14.83 5.14
N LEU A 342 -1.68 13.95 6.05
CA LEU A 342 -2.77 13.00 5.82
C LEU A 342 -4.10 13.62 6.25
N ILE A 343 -4.85 14.12 5.29
CA ILE A 343 -6.03 14.96 5.49
C ILE A 343 -7.31 14.13 5.31
N PRO A 344 -8.09 13.94 6.39
CA PRO A 344 -9.35 13.18 6.32
C PRO A 344 -10.49 14.04 5.76
N ILE A 345 -11.28 13.45 4.87
CA ILE A 345 -12.39 14.10 4.18
C ILE A 345 -13.70 13.37 4.43
N LYS A 346 -14.78 14.13 4.67
CA LYS A 346 -16.16 13.61 4.75
C LYS A 346 -16.80 13.62 3.36
N THR A 347 -17.44 12.51 3.02
CA THR A 347 -18.38 12.44 1.92
C THR A 347 -19.79 12.70 2.41
N ASN A 348 -20.70 13.10 1.54
CA ASN A 348 -22.11 13.40 1.85
C ASN A 348 -22.33 14.38 3.02
N GLY A 349 -21.36 15.28 3.28
CA GLY A 349 -21.42 16.18 4.43
C GLY A 349 -21.25 15.46 5.78
N GLY A 350 -20.86 14.19 5.79
CA GLY A 350 -20.75 13.35 7.01
C GLY A 350 -22.10 12.82 7.51
N THR A 351 -23.11 12.77 6.64
CA THR A 351 -24.47 12.32 6.98
C THR A 351 -25.03 11.37 5.92
N PHE A 352 -25.96 10.53 6.30
CA PHE A 352 -26.58 9.54 5.42
C PHE A 352 -27.47 10.19 4.36
N ALA A 353 -27.12 10.05 3.09
CA ALA A 353 -27.90 10.54 1.94
C ALA A 353 -28.86 9.43 1.47
N SER A 354 -30.05 9.34 2.07
CA SER A 354 -31.00 8.26 1.83
C SER A 354 -31.47 8.18 0.39
N VAL A 355 -31.38 6.98 -0.21
CA VAL A 355 -32.02 6.62 -1.49
C VAL A 355 -32.70 5.26 -1.34
N GLN A 356 -33.47 4.85 -2.35
CA GLN A 356 -34.09 3.52 -2.33
C GLN A 356 -33.03 2.41 -2.24
N GLY A 357 -33.14 1.60 -1.20
CA GLY A 357 -32.25 0.44 -0.98
C GLY A 357 -30.94 0.75 -0.25
N GLY A 358 -30.59 2.01 0.00
CA GLY A 358 -29.35 2.37 0.68
C GLY A 358 -29.04 3.86 0.69
N GLU A 359 -27.84 4.21 0.27
CA GLU A 359 -27.31 5.56 0.29
C GLU A 359 -26.91 6.03 -1.11
N GLY A 360 -27.17 7.30 -1.41
CA GLY A 360 -26.72 7.98 -2.63
C GLY A 360 -25.43 8.76 -2.42
N VAL A 361 -24.96 9.36 -3.50
CA VAL A 361 -23.85 10.32 -3.49
C VAL A 361 -24.41 11.69 -3.84
N ASN A 362 -24.25 12.67 -2.94
CA ASN A 362 -24.71 14.04 -3.18
C ASN A 362 -23.79 14.77 -4.17
N GLU A 363 -24.28 15.90 -4.70
CA GLU A 363 -23.58 16.69 -5.72
C GLU A 363 -22.17 17.14 -5.25
N ALA A 364 -22.05 17.61 -4.00
CA ALA A 364 -20.77 18.06 -3.46
C ALA A 364 -19.73 16.92 -3.44
N THR A 365 -20.16 15.69 -3.12
CA THR A 365 -19.29 14.50 -3.15
C THR A 365 -18.95 14.08 -4.58
N GLN A 366 -19.87 14.24 -5.55
CA GLN A 366 -19.55 14.00 -6.96
C GLN A 366 -18.48 15.00 -7.46
N GLN A 367 -18.59 16.27 -7.08
CA GLN A 367 -17.59 17.30 -7.39
C GLN A 367 -16.25 17.01 -6.70
N LEU A 368 -16.26 16.48 -5.47
CA LEU A 368 -15.08 16.01 -4.76
C LEU A 368 -14.37 14.90 -5.55
N PHE A 369 -15.09 13.88 -6.02
CA PHE A 369 -14.52 12.81 -6.82
C PHE A 369 -13.91 13.33 -8.12
N LYS A 370 -14.60 14.23 -8.82
CA LYS A 370 -14.07 14.89 -10.02
C LYS A 370 -12.78 15.67 -9.72
N ALA A 371 -12.75 16.45 -8.65
CA ALA A 371 -11.56 17.19 -8.24
C ALA A 371 -10.39 16.27 -7.88
N THR A 372 -10.68 15.09 -7.30
CA THR A 372 -9.68 14.06 -7.02
C THR A 372 -9.10 13.47 -8.30
N ALA A 373 -9.96 13.09 -9.25
CA ALA A 373 -9.53 12.53 -10.54
C ALA A 373 -8.67 13.51 -11.37
N GLU A 374 -8.87 14.82 -11.18
CA GLU A 374 -8.16 15.89 -11.88
C GLU A 374 -6.95 16.45 -11.11
N ASP A 375 -6.56 15.86 -9.96
CA ASP A 375 -5.53 16.39 -9.02
C ASP A 375 -5.76 17.87 -8.64
N LYS A 376 -7.04 18.25 -8.45
CA LYS A 376 -7.45 19.62 -8.07
C LYS A 376 -8.03 19.71 -6.66
N LEU A 377 -7.82 18.66 -5.87
CA LEU A 377 -8.43 18.53 -4.56
C LEU A 377 -8.04 19.64 -3.59
N PRO A 378 -6.77 20.12 -3.50
CA PRO A 378 -6.42 21.25 -2.65
C PRO A 378 -7.23 22.52 -2.97
N ALA A 379 -7.36 22.87 -4.25
CA ALA A 379 -8.11 24.04 -4.69
C ALA A 379 -9.63 23.90 -4.48
N PHE A 380 -10.15 22.67 -4.61
CA PHE A 380 -11.54 22.35 -4.32
C PHE A 380 -11.85 22.52 -2.83
N LEU A 381 -11.03 21.92 -1.95
CA LEU A 381 -11.21 21.99 -0.50
C LEU A 381 -11.01 23.40 0.07
N GLY A 382 -10.22 24.25 -0.58
CA GLY A 382 -10.12 25.66 -0.24
C GLY A 382 -11.46 26.41 -0.38
N ARG A 383 -12.35 25.93 -1.26
CA ARG A 383 -13.72 26.46 -1.43
C ARG A 383 -14.78 25.67 -0.64
N HIS A 384 -14.44 24.48 -0.18
CA HIS A 384 -15.31 23.54 0.54
C HIS A 384 -14.66 23.06 1.86
N PRO A 385 -14.27 23.99 2.77
CA PRO A 385 -13.60 23.62 4.02
C PRO A 385 -14.49 22.79 4.94
N GLU A 386 -15.81 22.83 4.76
CA GLU A 386 -16.78 22.02 5.50
C GLU A 386 -16.61 20.51 5.26
N MET A 387 -15.95 20.10 4.16
CA MET A 387 -15.66 18.71 3.87
C MET A 387 -14.47 18.17 4.67
N LEU A 388 -13.65 19.02 5.23
CA LEU A 388 -12.53 18.61 6.08
C LEU A 388 -13.04 18.07 7.42
N ILE A 389 -12.40 17.01 7.92
CA ILE A 389 -12.66 16.49 9.26
C ILE A 389 -11.68 17.13 10.22
N SER A 390 -12.18 17.85 11.21
CA SER A 390 -11.36 18.43 12.29
C SER A 390 -10.68 17.33 13.10
N ASP A 391 -9.46 17.58 13.52
CA ASP A 391 -8.75 16.66 14.42
C ASP A 391 -9.36 16.75 15.83
N PRO A 392 -9.91 15.66 16.39
CA PRO A 392 -10.47 15.69 17.74
C PRO A 392 -9.44 15.97 18.83
N ALA A 393 -8.13 15.92 18.53
CA ALA A 393 -7.07 16.32 19.46
C ALA A 393 -6.88 17.85 19.53
N THR A 394 -7.47 18.60 18.58
CA THR A 394 -7.37 20.07 18.51
C THR A 394 -8.70 20.78 18.76
N SER A 395 -9.78 20.04 19.02
CA SER A 395 -11.14 20.56 19.27
C SER A 395 -11.54 20.49 20.76
#